data_72dcbfb26f7a6f4b833094d098c2f136
#
_entry.id   72dcbfb26f7a6f4b833094d098c2f136
#
_cell.length_a   1.000
_cell.length_b   1.000
_cell.length_c   1.000
_cell.angle_alpha   90.00
_cell.angle_beta   90.00
_cell.angle_gamma   90.00
#
_symmetry.space_group_name_H-M   'P 1'
#
loop_
_entity.id
_entity.type
_entity.pdbx_description
1 polymer ?
#
loop_
_entity_poly.entity_id
_entity_poly.type
_entity_poly.pdbx_seq_one_letter_code
_entity_poly.pdbx_strand_id
1 'polypeptide(L)'
;MLVAVFVVWFSRSNGKLVLVPIMVLLFIFCKSQRKHLAILLITLVVLNSGLDYAKNVRFGGYDESFRESMSVPLVQMAATVVWNGNISEDEEEVLYAVLPEEKWRQNYAFAFVDPIKFDEHFDNLYLAAHKKEFLQTWASMLKKNLTIYVKAYLYHTYGNWSLAAYNTNAVDKTQSIFLKLNNNTGDNSIWGEYLASISLKNDSLLPNGLTKLLQGFHEDACEWNLWLTPGIMFLLLNLCTCIAWKNKRYKLMLTFLPLYLCWGCMMVASPASMIYRYSFYILLSLPFVLTMTWRDIGYK
;
A
#
# COMPACT_ATOMS: atom_id res chain seq x y z
N MET A 1 3.21 -2.62 24.56
CA MET A 1 2.09 -3.09 23.71
C MET A 1 1.09 -1.97 23.37
N LEU A 2 0.51 -1.25 24.35
CA LEU A 2 -0.48 -0.19 24.07
C LEU A 2 0.05 0.89 23.12
N VAL A 3 1.26 1.42 23.37
CA VAL A 3 1.88 2.44 22.51
C VAL A 3 1.98 1.97 21.06
N ALA A 4 2.41 0.71 20.83
CA ALA A 4 2.50 0.17 19.47
C ALA A 4 1.12 0.09 18.78
N VAL A 5 0.07 -0.30 19.50
CA VAL A 5 -1.31 -0.32 18.99
C VAL A 5 -1.78 1.09 18.62
N PHE A 6 -1.52 2.09 19.47
CA PHE A 6 -1.83 3.50 19.16
C PHE A 6 -1.08 3.98 17.92
N VAL A 7 0.23 3.75 17.86
CA VAL A 7 1.05 4.12 16.69
C VAL A 7 0.48 3.49 15.41
N VAL A 8 0.22 2.19 15.40
CA VAL A 8 -0.32 1.51 14.20
C VAL A 8 -1.71 2.04 13.83
N TRP A 9 -2.58 2.30 14.80
CA TRP A 9 -3.93 2.80 14.57
C TRP A 9 -3.98 4.18 13.93
N PHE A 10 -3.11 5.10 14.40
CA PHE A 10 -3.14 6.50 13.99
C PHE A 10 -2.14 6.87 12.90
N SER A 11 -1.09 6.05 12.68
CA SER A 11 -0.08 6.34 11.65
C SER A 11 -0.57 6.16 10.23
N ARG A 12 -1.51 5.22 10.02
CA ARG A 12 -2.02 4.90 8.68
C ARG A 12 -3.47 4.40 8.72
N SER A 13 -4.25 4.76 7.70
CA SER A 13 -5.62 4.24 7.50
C SER A 13 -5.68 2.71 7.48
N ASN A 14 -4.69 2.07 6.84
CA ASN A 14 -4.57 0.61 6.75
C ASN A 14 -4.27 -0.06 8.11
N GLY A 15 -3.73 0.67 9.08
CA GLY A 15 -3.47 0.16 10.44
C GLY A 15 -4.74 -0.35 11.11
N LYS A 16 -5.87 0.32 10.89
CA LYS A 16 -7.18 -0.09 11.41
C LYS A 16 -7.64 -1.42 10.82
N LEU A 17 -7.45 -1.61 9.51
CA LEU A 17 -7.83 -2.83 8.79
C LEU A 17 -7.03 -4.06 9.28
N VAL A 18 -5.84 -3.86 9.79
CA VAL A 18 -5.01 -4.92 10.38
C VAL A 18 -5.35 -5.16 11.84
N LEU A 19 -5.46 -4.09 12.64
CA LEU A 19 -5.66 -4.20 14.07
C LEU A 19 -7.04 -4.73 14.45
N VAL A 20 -8.11 -4.32 13.75
CA VAL A 20 -9.48 -4.76 14.08
C VAL A 20 -9.62 -6.29 14.01
N PRO A 21 -9.25 -6.98 12.93
CA PRO A 21 -9.29 -8.43 12.88
C PRO A 21 -8.43 -9.10 13.96
N ILE A 22 -7.24 -8.57 14.25
CA ILE A 22 -6.38 -9.08 15.32
C ILE A 22 -7.06 -8.94 16.68
N MET A 23 -7.63 -7.78 16.96
CA MET A 23 -8.34 -7.55 18.24
C MET A 23 -9.57 -8.46 18.37
N VAL A 24 -10.32 -8.68 17.29
CA VAL A 24 -11.44 -9.64 17.27
C VAL A 24 -10.96 -11.05 17.59
N LEU A 25 -9.87 -11.51 16.97
CA LEU A 25 -9.30 -12.82 17.24
C LEU A 25 -8.82 -12.94 18.69
N LEU A 26 -8.12 -11.92 19.20
CA LEU A 26 -7.70 -11.90 20.60
C LEU A 26 -8.91 -11.90 21.54
N PHE A 27 -9.98 -11.21 21.19
CA PHE A 27 -11.23 -11.21 21.98
C PHE A 27 -11.88 -12.61 22.01
N ILE A 28 -11.80 -13.36 20.91
CA ILE A 28 -12.33 -14.73 20.82
C ILE A 28 -11.48 -15.68 21.66
N PHE A 29 -10.15 -15.65 21.48
CA PHE A 29 -9.23 -16.63 22.06
C PHE A 29 -8.76 -16.29 23.48
N CYS A 30 -8.64 -15.01 23.83
CA CYS A 30 -8.10 -14.56 25.13
C CYS A 30 -9.24 -14.14 26.09
N LYS A 31 -10.02 -15.09 26.60
CA LYS A 31 -11.19 -14.84 27.43
C LYS A 31 -10.91 -13.92 28.64
N SER A 32 -9.75 -14.08 29.29
CA SER A 32 -9.34 -13.28 30.46
C SER A 32 -9.08 -11.81 30.14
N GLN A 33 -8.78 -11.47 28.89
CA GLN A 33 -8.42 -10.11 28.46
C GLN A 33 -9.58 -9.35 27.77
N ARG A 34 -10.74 -9.96 27.63
CA ARG A 34 -11.86 -9.41 26.85
C ARG A 34 -12.26 -8.00 27.30
N LYS A 35 -12.33 -7.75 28.61
CA LYS A 35 -12.68 -6.42 29.13
C LYS A 35 -11.65 -5.36 28.70
N HIS A 36 -10.37 -5.66 28.82
CA HIS A 36 -9.31 -4.73 28.42
C HIS A 36 -9.29 -4.49 26.90
N LEU A 37 -9.50 -5.53 26.09
CA LEU A 37 -9.59 -5.41 24.65
C LEU A 37 -10.81 -4.59 24.20
N ALA A 38 -11.96 -4.78 24.85
CA ALA A 38 -13.16 -3.99 24.58
C ALA A 38 -12.94 -2.51 24.93
N ILE A 39 -12.40 -2.23 26.12
CA ILE A 39 -12.09 -0.85 26.54
C ILE A 39 -11.10 -0.21 25.56
N LEU A 40 -10.04 -0.92 25.19
CA LEU A 40 -9.04 -0.43 24.24
C LEU A 40 -9.68 -0.09 22.89
N LEU A 41 -10.50 -0.98 22.32
CA LEU A 41 -11.18 -0.75 21.06
C LEU A 41 -12.12 0.45 21.12
N ILE A 42 -12.94 0.55 22.17
CA ILE A 42 -13.84 1.69 22.38
C ILE A 42 -13.02 2.99 22.47
N THR A 43 -11.93 3.00 23.25
CA THR A 43 -11.05 4.16 23.37
C THR A 43 -10.46 4.59 22.03
N LEU A 44 -9.98 3.63 21.21
CA LEU A 44 -9.44 3.91 19.88
C LEU A 44 -10.50 4.50 18.95
N VAL A 45 -11.72 3.95 18.97
CA VAL A 45 -12.84 4.45 18.14
C VAL A 45 -13.24 5.86 18.57
N VAL A 46 -13.38 6.11 19.87
CA VAL A 46 -13.77 7.44 20.41
C VAL A 46 -12.70 8.49 20.07
N LEU A 47 -11.42 8.17 20.28
CA LEU A 47 -10.32 9.06 19.93
C LEU A 47 -10.26 9.33 18.43
N ASN A 48 -10.46 8.30 17.60
CA ASN A 48 -10.48 8.49 16.15
C ASN A 48 -11.63 9.42 15.72
N SER A 49 -12.85 9.17 16.22
CA SER A 49 -14.01 10.01 15.90
C SER A 49 -13.83 11.45 16.38
N GLY A 50 -13.22 11.63 17.56
CA GLY A 50 -12.88 12.95 18.08
C GLY A 50 -11.85 13.69 17.23
N LEU A 51 -10.80 12.99 16.77
CA LEU A 51 -9.81 13.57 15.86
C LEU A 51 -10.38 13.90 14.48
N ASP A 52 -11.22 13.02 13.93
CA ASP A 52 -11.88 13.26 12.64
C ASP A 52 -12.85 14.44 12.74
N TYR A 53 -13.60 14.55 13.83
CA TYR A 53 -14.45 15.72 14.10
C TYR A 53 -13.62 17.01 14.22
N ALA A 54 -12.54 16.99 15.00
CA ALA A 54 -11.66 18.14 15.16
C ALA A 54 -11.01 18.58 13.84
N LYS A 55 -10.59 17.64 12.99
CA LYS A 55 -10.08 17.93 11.65
C LYS A 55 -11.14 18.59 10.78
N ASN A 56 -12.36 18.06 10.76
CA ASN A 56 -13.44 18.58 9.95
C ASN A 56 -13.84 20.02 10.37
N VAL A 57 -13.94 20.26 11.68
CA VAL A 57 -14.28 21.58 12.20
C VAL A 57 -13.15 22.61 12.01
N ARG A 58 -11.87 22.20 12.18
CA ARG A 58 -10.73 23.13 12.15
C ARG A 58 -10.19 23.39 10.76
N PHE A 59 -10.23 22.39 9.87
CA PHE A 59 -9.55 22.42 8.58
C PHE A 59 -10.49 22.32 7.37
N GLY A 60 -11.81 22.34 7.58
CA GLY A 60 -12.79 22.29 6.49
C GLY A 60 -12.80 20.98 5.71
N GLY A 61 -12.36 19.90 6.35
CA GLY A 61 -12.50 18.49 5.98
C GLY A 61 -12.46 18.12 4.50
N TYR A 62 -11.36 18.39 3.79
CA TYR A 62 -11.17 17.83 2.46
C TYR A 62 -10.81 16.35 2.61
N ASP A 63 -11.78 15.47 2.33
CA ASP A 63 -11.60 14.02 2.46
C ASP A 63 -11.06 13.40 1.16
N GLU A 64 -9.74 13.40 1.02
CA GLU A 64 -9.06 12.68 -0.06
C GLU A 64 -9.04 11.15 0.15
N SER A 65 -9.51 10.67 1.28
CA SER A 65 -9.40 9.25 1.66
C SER A 65 -10.13 8.33 0.68
N PHE A 66 -11.22 8.79 0.07
CA PHE A 66 -11.95 8.00 -0.91
C PHE A 66 -11.12 7.79 -2.18
N ARG A 67 -10.56 8.85 -2.78
CA ARG A 67 -9.67 8.74 -3.95
C ARG A 67 -8.50 7.78 -3.68
N GLU A 68 -7.88 7.91 -2.49
CA GLU A 68 -6.76 7.06 -2.12
C GLU A 68 -7.14 5.58 -2.00
N SER A 69 -8.35 5.27 -1.58
CA SER A 69 -8.85 3.90 -1.47
C SER A 69 -9.24 3.27 -2.81
N MET A 70 -9.39 4.06 -3.88
CA MET A 70 -9.89 3.63 -5.20
C MET A 70 -8.80 3.18 -6.17
N SER A 71 -7.60 2.87 -5.71
CA SER A 71 -6.46 2.51 -6.58
C SER A 71 -6.78 1.37 -7.54
N VAL A 72 -7.27 0.26 -7.05
CA VAL A 72 -7.63 -0.91 -7.87
C VAL A 72 -8.80 -0.61 -8.80
N PRO A 73 -9.94 -0.04 -8.33
CA PRO A 73 -11.01 0.39 -9.21
C PRO A 73 -10.55 1.30 -10.35
N LEU A 74 -9.77 2.33 -10.05
CA LEU A 74 -9.28 3.28 -11.06
C LEU A 74 -8.42 2.61 -12.14
N VAL A 75 -7.49 1.73 -11.75
CA VAL A 75 -6.67 0.98 -12.72
C VAL A 75 -7.52 0.04 -13.58
N GLN A 76 -8.53 -0.61 -13.01
CA GLN A 76 -9.42 -1.51 -13.74
C GLN A 76 -10.29 -0.76 -14.74
N MET A 77 -10.85 0.40 -14.35
CA MET A 77 -11.63 1.26 -15.24
C MET A 77 -10.74 1.82 -16.36
N ALA A 78 -9.55 2.32 -16.04
CA ALA A 78 -8.59 2.79 -17.02
C ALA A 78 -8.17 1.69 -18.00
N ALA A 79 -7.91 0.48 -17.52
CA ALA A 79 -7.63 -0.66 -18.40
C ALA A 79 -8.79 -0.96 -19.35
N THR A 80 -10.04 -0.80 -18.90
CA THR A 80 -11.21 -1.01 -19.73
C THR A 80 -11.30 0.02 -20.86
N VAL A 81 -10.99 1.28 -20.56
CA VAL A 81 -10.90 2.35 -21.58
C VAL A 81 -9.78 2.07 -22.59
N VAL A 82 -8.58 1.73 -22.10
CA VAL A 82 -7.38 1.52 -22.93
C VAL A 82 -7.52 0.27 -23.82
N TRP A 83 -8.11 -0.80 -23.30
CA TRP A 83 -8.26 -2.06 -24.03
C TRP A 83 -9.61 -2.17 -24.75
N ASN A 84 -10.31 -1.02 -24.94
CA ASN A 84 -11.58 -0.92 -25.65
C ASN A 84 -12.61 -1.95 -25.18
N GLY A 85 -12.79 -2.02 -23.84
CA GLY A 85 -13.79 -2.86 -23.22
C GLY A 85 -15.22 -2.37 -23.49
N ASN A 86 -16.20 -3.12 -23.03
CA ASN A 86 -17.61 -2.76 -23.16
C ASN A 86 -18.02 -1.75 -22.09
N ILE A 87 -18.23 -0.50 -22.51
CA ILE A 87 -18.66 0.63 -21.66
C ILE A 87 -19.97 1.15 -22.28
N SER A 88 -21.02 1.34 -21.47
CA SER A 88 -22.27 1.98 -21.91
C SER A 88 -22.21 3.49 -21.77
N GLU A 89 -23.10 4.20 -22.49
CA GLU A 89 -23.17 5.67 -22.46
C GLU A 89 -23.31 6.23 -21.02
N ASP A 90 -24.16 5.60 -20.17
CA ASP A 90 -24.33 6.00 -18.76
C ASP A 90 -23.03 5.82 -17.94
N GLU A 91 -22.23 4.77 -18.25
CA GLU A 91 -20.94 4.52 -17.60
C GLU A 91 -19.86 5.49 -18.07
N GLU A 92 -19.89 5.86 -19.36
CA GLU A 92 -19.00 6.88 -19.92
C GLU A 92 -19.23 8.25 -19.28
N GLU A 93 -20.50 8.64 -19.07
CA GLU A 93 -20.84 9.91 -18.42
C GLU A 93 -20.19 10.02 -17.04
N VAL A 94 -20.34 9.01 -16.20
CA VAL A 94 -19.72 9.00 -14.85
C VAL A 94 -18.20 8.96 -14.93
N LEU A 95 -17.66 8.12 -15.83
CA LEU A 95 -16.23 7.91 -15.97
C LEU A 95 -15.51 9.17 -16.44
N TYR A 96 -16.08 9.84 -17.48
CA TYR A 96 -15.47 11.00 -18.08
C TYR A 96 -15.76 12.31 -17.32
N ALA A 97 -16.74 12.29 -16.41
CA ALA A 97 -16.90 13.36 -15.42
C ALA A 97 -15.78 13.34 -14.37
N VAL A 98 -15.21 12.17 -14.04
CA VAL A 98 -14.06 12.06 -13.12
C VAL A 98 -12.75 12.47 -13.80
N LEU A 99 -12.52 12.01 -15.04
CA LEU A 99 -11.32 12.31 -15.81
C LEU A 99 -11.64 12.17 -17.29
N PRO A 100 -11.24 13.09 -18.18
CA PRO A 100 -11.48 12.97 -19.62
C PRO A 100 -10.93 11.67 -20.22
N GLU A 101 -11.61 11.11 -21.26
CA GLU A 101 -11.21 9.86 -21.90
C GLU A 101 -9.75 9.83 -22.31
N GLU A 102 -9.28 10.89 -22.96
CA GLU A 102 -7.89 11.00 -23.42
C GLU A 102 -6.90 10.85 -22.26
N LYS A 103 -7.24 11.42 -21.10
CA LYS A 103 -6.41 11.35 -19.89
C LYS A 103 -6.42 9.96 -19.24
N TRP A 104 -7.56 9.26 -19.27
CA TRP A 104 -7.59 7.85 -18.89
C TRP A 104 -6.63 7.02 -19.73
N ARG A 105 -6.58 7.24 -21.05
CA ARG A 105 -5.69 6.53 -21.97
C ARG A 105 -4.22 6.89 -21.78
N GLN A 106 -3.92 8.19 -21.63
CA GLN A 106 -2.55 8.70 -21.48
C GLN A 106 -1.90 8.29 -20.17
N ASN A 107 -2.67 8.32 -19.08
CA ASN A 107 -2.18 8.12 -17.72
C ASN A 107 -2.24 6.65 -17.28
N TYR A 108 -2.80 5.77 -18.08
CA TYR A 108 -2.85 4.36 -17.73
C TYR A 108 -1.46 3.77 -17.63
N ALA A 109 -1.11 3.31 -16.43
CA ALA A 109 0.08 2.51 -16.17
C ALA A 109 -0.32 1.31 -15.30
N PHE A 110 -0.09 0.10 -15.80
CA PHE A 110 -0.55 -1.11 -15.12
C PHE A 110 -0.01 -1.24 -13.68
N ALA A 111 1.22 -0.75 -13.43
CA ALA A 111 1.88 -0.86 -12.12
C ALA A 111 1.60 0.34 -11.19
N PHE A 112 1.07 1.45 -11.69
CA PHE A 112 0.89 2.69 -10.95
C PHE A 112 -0.45 3.33 -11.24
N VAL A 113 -1.16 3.74 -10.20
CA VAL A 113 -2.39 4.51 -10.34
C VAL A 113 -2.17 6.02 -10.19
N ASP A 114 -1.04 6.42 -9.63
CA ASP A 114 -0.75 7.81 -9.30
C ASP A 114 -0.85 8.78 -10.50
N PRO A 115 -0.42 8.44 -11.73
CA PRO A 115 -0.64 9.31 -12.89
C PRO A 115 -2.11 9.64 -13.15
N ILE A 116 -3.03 8.71 -12.84
CA ILE A 116 -4.48 8.93 -12.95
C ILE A 116 -4.96 9.83 -11.81
N LYS A 117 -4.60 9.49 -10.56
CA LYS A 117 -5.08 10.18 -9.36
C LYS A 117 -4.63 11.64 -9.26
N PHE A 118 -3.43 11.93 -9.75
CA PHE A 118 -2.78 13.23 -9.61
C PHE A 118 -2.73 14.01 -10.92
N ASP A 119 -3.51 13.61 -11.94
CA ASP A 119 -3.70 14.43 -13.12
C ASP A 119 -4.47 15.71 -12.74
N GLU A 120 -4.08 16.85 -13.33
CA GLU A 120 -4.69 18.16 -13.09
C GLU A 120 -6.18 18.23 -13.47
N HIS A 121 -6.63 17.36 -14.39
CA HIS A 121 -8.02 17.26 -14.84
C HIS A 121 -8.85 16.28 -14.03
N PHE A 122 -8.26 15.62 -13.01
CA PHE A 122 -8.99 14.66 -12.16
C PHE A 122 -9.95 15.41 -11.22
N ASP A 123 -11.26 15.28 -11.46
CA ASP A 123 -12.28 15.92 -10.62
C ASP A 123 -12.51 15.13 -9.32
N ASN A 124 -11.73 15.49 -8.31
CA ASN A 124 -11.83 14.90 -6.99
C ASN A 124 -13.11 15.34 -6.24
N LEU A 125 -13.66 16.51 -6.56
CA LEU A 125 -14.91 17.01 -5.97
C LEU A 125 -16.10 16.19 -6.49
N TYR A 126 -16.15 15.98 -7.80
CA TYR A 126 -17.14 15.12 -8.41
C TYR A 126 -17.09 13.70 -7.82
N LEU A 127 -15.92 13.09 -7.79
CA LEU A 127 -15.71 11.77 -7.23
C LEU A 127 -16.17 11.68 -5.75
N ALA A 128 -15.86 12.69 -4.95
CA ALA A 128 -16.25 12.74 -3.54
C ALA A 128 -17.77 12.90 -3.36
N ALA A 129 -18.43 13.64 -4.24
CA ALA A 129 -19.89 13.84 -4.22
C ALA A 129 -20.66 12.60 -4.72
N HIS A 130 -20.10 11.86 -5.70
CA HIS A 130 -20.77 10.76 -6.40
C HIS A 130 -20.17 9.36 -6.08
N LYS A 131 -19.67 9.17 -4.85
CA LYS A 131 -19.02 7.91 -4.40
C LYS A 131 -19.82 6.66 -4.72
N LYS A 132 -21.13 6.69 -4.45
CA LYS A 132 -22.03 5.54 -4.67
C LYS A 132 -22.17 5.23 -6.15
N GLU A 133 -22.40 6.25 -6.95
CA GLU A 133 -22.55 6.15 -8.39
C GLU A 133 -21.28 5.61 -9.06
N PHE A 134 -20.12 6.16 -8.69
CA PHE A 134 -18.82 5.67 -9.14
C PHE A 134 -18.60 4.19 -8.83
N LEU A 135 -18.91 3.74 -7.62
CA LEU A 135 -18.79 2.32 -7.24
C LEU A 135 -19.80 1.43 -7.98
N GLN A 136 -21.00 1.93 -8.27
CA GLN A 136 -22.01 1.21 -9.07
C GLN A 136 -21.54 1.07 -10.52
N THR A 137 -20.99 2.13 -11.11
CA THR A 137 -20.38 2.13 -12.44
C THR A 137 -19.22 1.15 -12.52
N TRP A 138 -18.30 1.18 -11.55
CA TRP A 138 -17.22 0.20 -11.46
C TRP A 138 -17.72 -1.24 -11.41
N ALA A 139 -18.74 -1.53 -10.59
CA ALA A 139 -19.32 -2.86 -10.45
C ALA A 139 -20.10 -3.31 -11.69
N SER A 140 -20.74 -2.40 -12.41
CA SER A 140 -21.41 -2.66 -13.69
C SER A 140 -20.42 -3.00 -14.78
N MET A 141 -19.37 -2.19 -14.93
CA MET A 141 -18.27 -2.42 -15.87
C MET A 141 -17.56 -3.74 -15.59
N LEU A 142 -17.36 -4.12 -14.31
CA LEU A 142 -16.78 -5.41 -13.91
C LEU A 142 -17.55 -6.59 -14.50
N LYS A 143 -18.89 -6.55 -14.43
CA LYS A 143 -19.75 -7.64 -14.93
C LYS A 143 -19.62 -7.85 -16.44
N LYS A 144 -19.43 -6.76 -17.19
CA LYS A 144 -19.26 -6.78 -18.66
C LYS A 144 -17.84 -7.12 -19.08
N ASN A 145 -16.82 -6.75 -18.25
CA ASN A 145 -15.41 -6.78 -18.62
C ASN A 145 -14.56 -7.61 -17.64
N LEU A 146 -15.08 -8.72 -17.13
CA LEU A 146 -14.42 -9.51 -16.07
C LEU A 146 -12.97 -9.88 -16.43
N THR A 147 -12.71 -10.28 -17.67
CA THR A 147 -11.37 -10.66 -18.12
C THR A 147 -10.39 -9.47 -18.08
N ILE A 148 -10.84 -8.28 -18.47
CA ILE A 148 -10.05 -7.05 -18.42
C ILE A 148 -9.72 -6.71 -16.96
N TYR A 149 -10.73 -6.74 -16.09
CA TYR A 149 -10.60 -6.43 -14.67
C TYR A 149 -9.64 -7.37 -13.95
N VAL A 150 -9.74 -8.68 -14.22
CA VAL A 150 -8.82 -9.67 -13.65
C VAL A 150 -7.39 -9.44 -14.14
N LYS A 151 -7.19 -9.22 -15.44
CA LYS A 151 -5.87 -8.92 -16.00
C LYS A 151 -5.29 -7.63 -15.41
N ALA A 152 -6.07 -6.55 -15.37
CA ALA A 152 -5.65 -5.28 -14.81
C ALA A 152 -5.24 -5.42 -13.33
N TYR A 153 -6.03 -6.15 -12.53
CA TYR A 153 -5.71 -6.45 -11.14
C TYR A 153 -4.42 -7.26 -11.00
N LEU A 154 -4.26 -8.32 -11.78
CA LEU A 154 -3.05 -9.16 -11.74
C LEU A 154 -1.81 -8.35 -12.14
N TYR A 155 -1.89 -7.52 -13.18
CA TYR A 155 -0.80 -6.65 -13.57
C TYR A 155 -0.50 -5.58 -12.53
N HIS A 156 -1.54 -4.97 -11.96
CA HIS A 156 -1.37 -3.95 -10.92
C HIS A 156 -0.73 -4.50 -9.64
N THR A 157 -1.03 -5.75 -9.27
CA THR A 157 -0.51 -6.38 -8.05
C THR A 157 0.72 -7.26 -8.30
N TYR A 158 1.14 -7.40 -9.55
CA TYR A 158 2.19 -8.31 -10.02
C TYR A 158 3.46 -8.27 -9.16
N GLY A 159 3.97 -7.10 -8.85
CA GLY A 159 5.19 -6.96 -8.05
C GLY A 159 5.10 -7.43 -6.60
N ASN A 160 3.88 -7.64 -6.10
CA ASN A 160 3.67 -8.04 -4.72
C ASN A 160 3.70 -9.57 -4.52
N TRP A 161 3.58 -10.34 -5.60
CA TRP A 161 3.49 -11.80 -5.53
C TRP A 161 4.36 -12.53 -6.55
N SER A 162 4.84 -11.86 -7.60
CA SER A 162 5.67 -12.47 -8.63
C SER A 162 7.14 -12.45 -8.24
N LEU A 163 7.83 -13.54 -8.57
CA LEU A 163 9.28 -13.64 -8.44
C LEU A 163 10.02 -12.93 -9.59
N ALA A 164 9.35 -12.79 -10.74
CA ALA A 164 9.92 -12.19 -11.95
C ALA A 164 9.75 -10.66 -11.98
N ALA A 165 9.26 -10.05 -10.93
CA ALA A 165 9.01 -8.62 -10.80
C ALA A 165 10.27 -7.71 -10.86
N TYR A 166 11.39 -8.31 -11.07
CA TYR A 166 12.72 -7.74 -11.04
C TYR A 166 13.01 -6.71 -12.13
N ASN A 167 12.33 -6.74 -13.27
CA ASN A 167 12.80 -6.05 -14.49
C ASN A 167 11.94 -4.86 -14.93
N THR A 168 11.19 -4.23 -14.05
CA THR A 168 10.42 -3.05 -14.42
C THR A 168 11.12 -1.78 -13.97
N ASN A 169 11.33 -0.83 -14.88
CA ASN A 169 11.79 0.54 -14.64
C ASN A 169 11.04 1.28 -13.51
N ALA A 170 9.99 0.68 -12.99
CA ALA A 170 9.19 1.14 -11.87
C ALA A 170 9.93 1.04 -10.53
N VAL A 171 10.77 0.03 -10.34
CA VAL A 171 11.58 -0.14 -9.13
C VAL A 171 12.64 0.96 -9.07
N ASP A 172 13.30 1.22 -10.19
CA ASP A 172 14.32 2.27 -10.31
C ASP A 172 13.77 3.67 -10.03
N LYS A 173 12.58 3.99 -10.54
CA LYS A 173 11.99 5.33 -10.36
C LYS A 173 11.57 5.62 -8.93
N THR A 174 11.07 4.63 -8.20
CA THR A 174 10.61 4.83 -6.81
C THR A 174 11.73 4.76 -5.79
N GLN A 175 12.77 3.97 -6.03
CA GLN A 175 13.97 3.94 -5.17
C GLN A 175 14.82 5.19 -5.36
N SER A 176 14.92 5.70 -6.58
CA SER A 176 15.68 6.89 -6.89
C SER A 176 15.03 8.20 -6.44
N ILE A 177 13.75 8.22 -6.06
CA ILE A 177 13.11 9.46 -5.59
C ILE A 177 13.82 10.04 -4.37
N PHE A 178 14.22 9.24 -3.40
CA PHE A 178 14.98 9.73 -2.24
C PHE A 178 16.41 10.17 -2.55
N LEU A 179 17.05 9.58 -3.56
CA LEU A 179 18.40 9.96 -3.99
C LEU A 179 18.39 11.07 -5.05
N LYS A 180 17.37 11.14 -5.90
CA LYS A 180 17.22 12.17 -6.94
C LYS A 180 16.66 13.50 -6.45
N LEU A 181 16.01 13.56 -5.30
CA LEU A 181 15.68 14.83 -4.65
C LEU A 181 16.92 15.70 -4.40
N ASN A 182 18.10 15.09 -4.38
CA ASN A 182 19.38 15.80 -4.24
C ASN A 182 19.95 16.35 -5.54
N ASN A 183 19.56 15.89 -6.72
CA ASN A 183 20.23 16.23 -7.98
C ASN A 183 19.34 16.90 -9.02
N ASN A 184 18.04 17.00 -8.84
CA ASN A 184 17.13 17.64 -9.81
C ASN A 184 16.57 18.96 -9.31
N THR A 185 17.42 20.01 -9.34
CA THR A 185 16.99 21.40 -9.32
C THR A 185 16.33 21.87 -10.63
N GLY A 186 16.04 20.93 -11.53
CA GLY A 186 15.44 21.18 -12.84
C GLY A 186 14.01 20.70 -13.02
N ASP A 187 13.36 20.20 -11.98
CA ASP A 187 11.95 19.85 -12.04
C ASP A 187 11.11 21.11 -11.76
N ASN A 188 10.42 21.59 -12.80
CA ASN A 188 9.49 22.73 -12.72
C ASN A 188 8.19 22.39 -11.95
N SER A 189 8.20 21.36 -11.12
CA SER A 189 7.08 21.08 -10.23
C SER A 189 7.05 22.04 -9.05
N ILE A 190 5.86 22.33 -8.53
CA ILE A 190 5.64 23.12 -7.30
C ILE A 190 6.51 22.60 -6.14
N TRP A 191 6.79 21.30 -6.11
CA TRP A 191 7.68 20.65 -5.13
C TRP A 191 9.15 20.97 -5.36
N GLY A 192 9.60 21.09 -6.62
CA GLY A 192 10.97 21.51 -6.96
C GLY A 192 11.25 22.94 -6.50
N GLU A 193 10.34 23.87 -6.73
CA GLU A 193 10.42 25.26 -6.27
C GLU A 193 10.40 25.35 -4.73
N TYR A 194 9.51 24.59 -4.08
CA TYR A 194 9.43 24.55 -2.62
C TYR A 194 10.69 23.98 -1.99
N LEU A 195 11.23 22.89 -2.51
CA LEU A 195 12.48 22.27 -2.04
C LEU A 195 13.70 23.15 -2.29
N ALA A 196 13.74 23.87 -3.42
CA ALA A 196 14.77 24.86 -3.70
C ALA A 196 14.70 26.05 -2.72
N SER A 197 13.49 26.46 -2.32
CA SER A 197 13.29 27.57 -1.38
C SER A 197 13.72 27.25 0.06
N ILE A 198 13.70 25.96 0.45
CA ILE A 198 14.05 25.52 1.82
C ILE A 198 15.56 25.41 2.03
N SER A 199 16.41 25.60 0.97
CA SER A 199 17.88 25.43 1.03
C SER A 199 18.27 24.27 1.96
N LEU A 200 17.74 23.06 1.68
CA LEU A 200 18.12 21.86 2.41
C LEU A 200 19.63 21.67 2.29
N LYS A 201 20.34 21.99 3.34
CA LYS A 201 21.75 21.61 3.43
C LYS A 201 21.83 20.10 3.41
N ASN A 202 22.57 19.59 2.45
CA ASN A 202 22.83 18.16 2.26
C ASN A 202 23.87 17.63 3.28
N ASP A 203 23.85 18.17 4.49
CA ASP A 203 24.78 17.78 5.54
C ASP A 203 24.21 16.50 6.19
N SER A 204 24.80 15.37 5.82
CA SER A 204 24.54 14.12 6.54
C SER A 204 24.89 14.29 8.02
N LEU A 205 23.97 13.92 8.92
CA LEU A 205 24.24 13.86 10.36
C LEU A 205 25.27 12.76 10.71
N LEU A 206 25.59 11.90 9.75
CA LEU A 206 26.53 10.81 9.91
C LEU A 206 27.94 11.24 9.42
N PRO A 207 29.02 10.71 10.03
CA PRO A 207 30.38 10.92 9.54
C PRO A 207 30.51 10.51 8.06
N ASN A 208 31.24 11.28 7.26
CA ASN A 208 31.38 11.09 5.81
C ASN A 208 31.77 9.65 5.40
N GLY A 209 32.60 8.97 6.20
CA GLY A 209 32.98 7.58 5.95
C GLY A 209 31.82 6.62 6.07
N LEU A 210 30.97 6.79 7.09
CA LEU A 210 29.77 5.98 7.31
C LEU A 210 28.69 6.27 6.25
N THR A 211 28.53 7.53 5.87
CA THR A 211 27.61 7.94 4.80
C THR A 211 27.98 7.28 3.48
N LYS A 212 29.28 7.32 3.08
CA LYS A 212 29.76 6.66 1.86
C LYS A 212 29.59 5.14 1.90
N LEU A 213 29.85 4.52 3.05
CA LEU A 213 29.66 3.08 3.22
C LEU A 213 28.18 2.68 3.09
N LEU A 214 27.29 3.44 3.70
CA LEU A 214 25.85 3.19 3.60
C LEU A 214 25.30 3.47 2.19
N GLN A 215 25.83 4.49 1.50
CA GLN A 215 25.48 4.78 0.11
C GLN A 215 25.95 3.65 -0.81
N GLY A 216 27.21 3.20 -0.69
CA GLY A 216 27.72 2.07 -1.47
C GLY A 216 26.93 0.79 -1.21
N PHE A 217 26.63 0.49 0.07
CA PHE A 217 25.79 -0.66 0.41
C PHE A 217 24.38 -0.54 -0.18
N HIS A 218 23.80 0.67 -0.22
CA HIS A 218 22.49 0.90 -0.82
C HIS A 218 22.52 0.72 -2.34
N GLU A 219 23.55 1.24 -3.01
CA GLU A 219 23.74 1.08 -4.45
C GLU A 219 23.88 -0.39 -4.82
N ASP A 220 24.76 -1.12 -4.11
CA ASP A 220 24.94 -2.55 -4.27
C ASP A 220 23.62 -3.32 -4.00
N ALA A 221 22.91 -2.99 -2.93
CA ALA A 221 21.62 -3.60 -2.61
C ALA A 221 20.54 -3.32 -3.67
N CYS A 222 20.59 -2.16 -4.34
CA CYS A 222 19.72 -1.83 -5.46
C CYS A 222 20.07 -2.64 -6.72
N GLU A 223 21.34 -2.92 -6.96
CA GLU A 223 21.80 -3.79 -8.06
C GLU A 223 21.46 -5.27 -7.79
N TRP A 224 21.54 -5.68 -6.53
CA TRP A 224 21.25 -7.07 -6.08
C TRP A 224 19.78 -7.34 -5.82
N ASN A 225 18.90 -6.62 -6.44
CA ASN A 225 17.44 -6.59 -6.28
C ASN A 225 16.69 -7.94 -6.25
N LEU A 226 17.36 -9.03 -6.61
CA LEU A 226 16.77 -10.39 -6.65
C LEU A 226 16.28 -10.90 -5.29
N TRP A 227 16.91 -10.45 -4.19
CA TRP A 227 16.74 -11.07 -2.87
C TRP A 227 15.61 -10.47 -2.03
N LEU A 228 15.16 -9.27 -2.39
CA LEU A 228 14.29 -8.46 -1.53
C LEU A 228 12.98 -8.03 -2.19
N THR A 229 12.59 -8.64 -3.31
CA THR A 229 11.30 -8.31 -3.91
C THR A 229 10.15 -8.68 -2.97
N PRO A 230 9.06 -7.90 -2.93
CA PRO A 230 7.89 -8.24 -2.13
C PRO A 230 7.39 -9.67 -2.35
N GLY A 231 7.42 -10.15 -3.59
CA GLY A 231 7.04 -11.52 -3.94
C GLY A 231 7.91 -12.59 -3.29
N ILE A 232 9.25 -12.41 -3.26
CA ILE A 232 10.17 -13.33 -2.58
C ILE A 232 9.93 -13.32 -1.07
N MET A 233 9.77 -12.14 -0.47
CA MET A 233 9.47 -12.01 0.97
C MET A 233 8.18 -12.74 1.33
N PHE A 234 7.15 -12.57 0.50
CA PHE A 234 5.87 -13.25 0.67
C PHE A 234 5.99 -14.77 0.50
N LEU A 235 6.79 -15.24 -0.47
CA LEU A 235 7.07 -16.66 -0.65
C LEU A 235 7.78 -17.26 0.57
N LEU A 236 8.77 -16.59 1.13
CA LEU A 236 9.46 -17.02 2.35
C LEU A 236 8.50 -17.09 3.55
N LEU A 237 7.61 -16.12 3.70
CA LEU A 237 6.57 -16.14 4.73
C LEU A 237 5.65 -17.36 4.55
N ASN A 238 5.22 -17.64 3.31
CA ASN A 238 4.40 -18.83 3.00
C ASN A 238 5.15 -20.12 3.30
N LEU A 239 6.42 -20.22 2.93
CA LEU A 239 7.26 -21.38 3.24
C LEU A 239 7.33 -21.63 4.75
N CYS A 240 7.60 -20.60 5.55
CA CYS A 240 7.61 -20.69 7.01
C CYS A 240 6.26 -21.12 7.56
N THR A 241 5.17 -20.62 7.00
CA THR A 241 3.80 -21.00 7.38
C THR A 241 3.51 -22.47 7.05
N CYS A 242 3.92 -22.95 5.88
CA CYS A 242 3.80 -24.36 5.48
C CYS A 242 4.60 -25.28 6.41
N ILE A 243 5.82 -24.88 6.79
CA ILE A 243 6.64 -25.62 7.76
C ILE A 243 5.95 -25.68 9.14
N ALA A 244 5.41 -24.55 9.60
CA ALA A 244 4.66 -24.48 10.86
C ALA A 244 3.42 -25.37 10.81
N TRP A 245 2.69 -25.37 9.68
CA TRP A 245 1.53 -26.24 9.46
C TRP A 245 1.92 -27.73 9.51
N LYS A 246 2.92 -28.12 8.72
CA LYS A 246 3.41 -29.52 8.70
C LYS A 246 3.77 -30.03 10.11
N ASN A 247 4.34 -29.16 10.93
CA ASN A 247 4.72 -29.45 12.31
C ASN A 247 3.58 -29.24 13.33
N LYS A 248 2.33 -29.00 12.88
CA LYS A 248 1.13 -28.75 13.72
C LYS A 248 1.28 -27.58 14.71
N ARG A 249 2.12 -26.60 14.38
CA ARG A 249 2.42 -25.41 15.23
C ARG A 249 1.42 -24.28 14.94
N TYR A 250 0.15 -24.54 15.16
CA TYR A 250 -0.94 -23.59 14.82
C TYR A 250 -0.83 -22.25 15.56
N LYS A 251 -0.32 -22.25 16.81
CA LYS A 251 -0.07 -21.01 17.55
C LYS A 251 0.97 -20.13 16.87
N LEU A 252 2.00 -20.71 16.26
CA LEU A 252 3.00 -19.98 15.50
C LEU A 252 2.39 -19.38 14.23
N MET A 253 1.52 -20.11 13.54
CA MET A 253 0.82 -19.58 12.36
C MET A 253 -0.05 -18.35 12.71
N LEU A 254 -0.69 -18.37 13.88
CA LEU A 254 -1.44 -17.19 14.36
C LEU A 254 -0.55 -15.97 14.58
N THR A 255 0.73 -16.14 14.93
CA THR A 255 1.66 -15.00 15.05
C THR A 255 2.04 -14.40 13.71
N PHE A 256 1.91 -15.16 12.61
CA PHE A 256 2.16 -14.65 11.25
C PHE A 256 0.94 -13.93 10.65
N LEU A 257 -0.24 -14.11 11.23
CA LEU A 257 -1.48 -13.53 10.71
C LEU A 257 -1.44 -12.01 10.48
N PRO A 258 -0.83 -11.17 11.36
CA PRO A 258 -0.69 -9.73 11.11
C PRO A 258 0.02 -9.43 9.79
N LEU A 259 1.04 -10.22 9.42
CA LEU A 259 1.78 -10.03 8.17
C LEU A 259 0.89 -10.33 6.96
N TYR A 260 0.08 -11.38 7.03
CA TYR A 260 -0.89 -11.69 5.97
C TYR A 260 -2.00 -10.65 5.86
N LEU A 261 -2.47 -10.10 6.98
CA LEU A 261 -3.46 -9.02 6.97
C LEU A 261 -2.89 -7.75 6.33
N CYS A 262 -1.66 -7.37 6.67
CA CYS A 262 -0.98 -6.26 6.01
C CYS A 262 -0.81 -6.50 4.51
N TRP A 263 -0.41 -7.72 4.12
CA TRP A 263 -0.27 -8.08 2.71
C TRP A 263 -1.63 -8.04 1.99
N GLY A 264 -2.70 -8.58 2.61
CA GLY A 264 -4.05 -8.51 2.08
C GLY A 264 -4.53 -7.07 1.86
N CYS A 265 -4.29 -6.17 2.82
CA CYS A 265 -4.58 -4.74 2.67
C CYS A 265 -3.81 -4.12 1.49
N MET A 266 -2.54 -4.48 1.33
CA MET A 266 -1.73 -4.03 0.20
C MET A 266 -2.27 -4.53 -1.14
N MET A 267 -2.74 -5.77 -1.21
CA MET A 267 -3.33 -6.33 -2.43
C MET A 267 -4.64 -5.63 -2.83
N VAL A 268 -5.41 -5.13 -1.87
CA VAL A 268 -6.71 -4.49 -2.14
C VAL A 268 -6.59 -3.00 -2.43
N ALA A 269 -5.66 -2.31 -1.78
CA ALA A 269 -5.61 -0.85 -1.76
C ALA A 269 -4.24 -0.25 -2.10
N SER A 270 -3.32 -1.02 -2.70
CA SER A 270 -2.02 -0.49 -3.08
C SER A 270 -2.13 0.49 -4.27
N PRO A 271 -1.57 1.69 -4.18
CA PRO A 271 -1.52 2.63 -5.31
C PRO A 271 -0.50 2.23 -6.36
N ALA A 272 0.44 1.36 -6.02
CA ALA A 272 1.49 0.93 -6.93
C ALA A 272 2.04 -0.46 -6.56
N SER A 273 2.47 -1.18 -7.59
CA SER A 273 3.17 -2.45 -7.48
C SER A 273 4.64 -2.23 -7.10
N MET A 274 5.25 -3.20 -6.44
CA MET A 274 6.70 -3.24 -6.16
C MET A 274 7.27 -2.11 -5.29
N ILE A 275 6.49 -1.39 -4.54
CA ILE A 275 7.01 -0.38 -3.65
C ILE A 275 7.45 -1.00 -2.32
N TYR A 276 8.75 -1.02 -2.05
CA TYR A 276 9.34 -1.52 -0.79
C TYR A 276 8.71 -0.90 0.44
N ARG A 277 8.35 0.37 0.40
CA ARG A 277 7.69 1.08 1.48
C ARG A 277 6.46 0.35 2.01
N TYR A 278 5.74 -0.37 1.14
CA TYR A 278 4.53 -1.11 1.50
C TYR A 278 4.79 -2.53 1.98
N SER A 279 5.93 -3.12 1.65
CA SER A 279 6.33 -4.49 2.02
C SER A 279 7.42 -4.56 3.08
N PHE A 280 7.95 -3.40 3.51
CA PHE A 280 9.06 -3.31 4.44
C PHE A 280 8.79 -4.00 5.80
N TYR A 281 7.53 -4.06 6.22
CA TYR A 281 7.12 -4.77 7.43
C TYR A 281 7.40 -6.28 7.34
N ILE A 282 7.28 -6.91 6.16
CA ILE A 282 7.63 -8.33 5.97
C ILE A 282 9.15 -8.46 6.10
N LEU A 283 9.92 -7.62 5.43
CA LEU A 283 11.38 -7.65 5.50
C LEU A 283 11.88 -7.58 6.94
N LEU A 284 11.40 -6.62 7.71
CA LEU A 284 11.77 -6.46 9.13
C LEU A 284 11.36 -7.65 9.99
N SER A 285 10.27 -8.34 9.62
CA SER A 285 9.75 -9.48 10.38
C SER A 285 10.41 -10.80 9.98
N LEU A 286 11.01 -10.91 8.79
CA LEU A 286 11.59 -12.16 8.29
C LEU A 286 12.61 -12.80 9.24
N PRO A 287 13.55 -12.10 9.88
CA PRO A 287 14.49 -12.72 10.81
C PRO A 287 13.75 -13.42 11.98
N PHE A 288 12.69 -12.80 12.50
CA PHE A 288 11.87 -13.39 13.57
C PHE A 288 11.06 -14.58 13.08
N VAL A 289 10.42 -14.46 11.91
CA VAL A 289 9.65 -15.54 11.28
C VAL A 289 10.55 -16.77 11.05
N LEU A 290 11.73 -16.57 10.47
CA LEU A 290 12.72 -17.61 10.23
C LEU A 290 13.17 -18.24 11.55
N THR A 291 13.64 -17.45 12.49
CA THR A 291 14.14 -17.95 13.79
C THR A 291 13.07 -18.75 14.53
N MET A 292 11.83 -18.24 14.61
CA MET A 292 10.73 -18.93 15.28
C MET A 292 10.33 -20.23 14.55
N THR A 293 10.47 -20.26 13.22
CA THR A 293 10.12 -21.44 12.42
C THR A 293 11.15 -22.55 12.64
N TRP A 294 12.45 -22.21 12.69
CA TRP A 294 13.54 -23.20 12.76
C TRP A 294 13.98 -23.56 14.17
N ARG A 295 13.72 -22.71 15.18
CA ARG A 295 14.18 -22.92 16.56
C ARG A 295 13.93 -24.32 17.11
N ASP A 296 12.82 -24.92 16.76
CA ASP A 296 12.37 -26.19 17.35
C ASP A 296 12.47 -27.37 16.36
N ILE A 297 13.06 -27.18 15.17
CA ILE A 297 13.29 -28.26 14.21
C ILE A 297 14.56 -29.02 14.57
N GLY A 298 15.51 -28.39 15.23
CA GLY A 298 16.80 -28.96 15.63
C GLY A 298 16.77 -29.80 16.92
N TYR A 299 15.63 -29.90 17.60
CA TYR A 299 15.48 -30.64 18.88
C TYR A 299 14.65 -31.93 18.77
N LYS A 300 14.49 -32.48 17.56
CA LYS A 300 13.86 -33.79 17.37
C LYS A 300 14.86 -34.83 16.89
#